data_a17c0d195c50178c367cf1e5547167f3
#
_entry.id   a17c0d195c50178c367cf1e5547167f3
#
_cell.length_a   1.000
_cell.length_b   1.000
_cell.length_c   1.000
_cell.angle_alpha   90.00
_cell.angle_beta   90.00
_cell.angle_gamma   90.00
#
_symmetry.space_group_name_H-M   'P 1'
#
loop_
_entity.id
_entity.type
_entity.pdbx_description
1 polymer ?
#
loop_
_entity_poly.entity_id
_entity_poly.type
_entity_poly.pdbx_seq_one_letter_code
_entity_poly.pdbx_strand_id
1 'polypeptide(L)'
;VQVYSSVYGWKIDQEKEIETIMQEMIAGVQINREPVYAMRANARGMNDIGSTYIEVDLSAQHLYYYQDGSIILESDIVSGDMQYVERQTPPGIFQLYYKKSPSVLKGKMLENGKYEYERPVTYWMPFNGGIGFHDASWQPYFGGNRFREGGGSHGCINLPADKAAELYNRIDESVPIVCFY
;
A
#
# COMPACT_ATOMS: atom_id res chain seq x y z
N VAL A 1 9.57 -15.44 0.23
CA VAL A 1 8.81 -14.90 1.38
C VAL A 1 7.36 -15.36 1.27
N GLN A 2 6.76 -15.77 2.37
CA GLN A 2 5.36 -16.20 2.40
C GLN A 2 4.55 -15.13 3.14
N VAL A 3 3.57 -14.53 2.44
CA VAL A 3 2.67 -13.51 3.00
C VAL A 3 1.29 -14.12 3.14
N TYR A 4 0.78 -14.20 4.38
CA TYR A 4 -0.45 -14.92 4.71
C TYR A 4 -1.71 -14.05 4.72
N SER A 5 -1.57 -12.73 4.85
CA SER A 5 -2.68 -11.79 4.94
C SER A 5 -2.65 -10.84 3.75
N SER A 6 -3.76 -10.78 3.01
CA SER A 6 -3.83 -9.90 1.84
C SER A 6 -5.25 -9.38 1.64
N VAL A 7 -5.34 -8.12 1.30
CA VAL A 7 -6.55 -7.48 0.75
C VAL A 7 -6.44 -7.33 -0.78
N TYR A 8 -5.48 -8.02 -1.38
CA TYR A 8 -5.13 -8.00 -2.79
C TYR A 8 -5.52 -9.31 -3.49
N GLY A 9 -5.88 -9.26 -4.76
CA GLY A 9 -6.17 -10.43 -5.57
C GLY A 9 -7.41 -10.27 -6.45
N TRP A 10 -8.00 -11.37 -6.85
CA TRP A 10 -9.21 -11.42 -7.67
C TRP A 10 -10.44 -11.59 -6.77
N LYS A 11 -11.35 -10.63 -6.84
CA LYS A 11 -12.62 -10.69 -6.10
C LYS A 11 -13.77 -10.32 -7.02
N ILE A 12 -14.73 -11.24 -7.20
CA ILE A 12 -15.94 -10.97 -7.98
C ILE A 12 -16.87 -10.03 -7.20
N ASP A 13 -17.43 -9.05 -7.89
CA ASP A 13 -18.57 -8.25 -7.43
C ASP A 13 -19.83 -9.09 -7.61
N GLN A 14 -20.21 -9.84 -6.58
CA GLN A 14 -21.28 -10.81 -6.66
C GLN A 14 -22.63 -10.18 -7.03
N GLU A 15 -22.92 -8.99 -6.51
CA GLU A 15 -24.20 -8.29 -6.77
C GLU A 15 -24.28 -7.88 -8.24
N LYS A 16 -23.26 -7.18 -8.73
CA LYS A 16 -23.21 -6.77 -10.13
C LYS A 16 -23.12 -7.94 -11.11
N GLU A 17 -22.40 -9.00 -10.74
CA GLU A 17 -22.29 -10.19 -11.56
C GLU A 17 -23.66 -10.90 -11.70
N ILE A 18 -24.43 -11.02 -10.62
CA ILE A 18 -25.79 -11.57 -10.65
C ILE A 18 -26.69 -10.73 -11.54
N GLU A 19 -26.68 -9.41 -11.37
CA GLU A 19 -27.47 -8.49 -12.21
C GLU A 19 -27.13 -8.66 -13.70
N THR A 20 -25.84 -8.72 -14.01
CA THR A 20 -25.34 -8.88 -15.38
C THR A 20 -25.78 -10.22 -15.98
N ILE A 21 -25.62 -11.32 -15.25
CA ILE A 21 -26.04 -12.67 -15.69
C ILE A 21 -27.57 -12.68 -15.93
N MET A 22 -28.37 -12.08 -15.04
CA MET A 22 -29.83 -12.03 -15.22
C MET A 22 -30.21 -11.26 -16.49
N GLN A 23 -29.55 -10.16 -16.78
CA GLN A 23 -29.79 -9.38 -18.00
C GLN A 23 -29.42 -10.19 -19.26
N GLU A 24 -28.28 -10.89 -19.24
CA GLU A 24 -27.82 -11.75 -20.33
C GLU A 24 -28.78 -12.92 -20.57
N MET A 25 -29.29 -13.55 -19.50
CA MET A 25 -30.30 -14.61 -19.61
C MET A 25 -31.62 -14.12 -20.22
N ILE A 26 -32.10 -12.94 -19.83
CA ILE A 26 -33.32 -12.33 -20.38
C ILE A 26 -33.13 -11.99 -21.88
N ALA A 27 -31.94 -11.54 -22.25
CA ALA A 27 -31.59 -11.21 -23.63
C ALA A 27 -31.46 -12.46 -24.52
N GLY A 28 -31.30 -13.65 -23.93
CA GLY A 28 -31.17 -14.93 -24.66
C GLY A 28 -29.88 -15.05 -25.48
N VAL A 29 -28.85 -14.29 -25.14
CA VAL A 29 -27.59 -14.23 -25.87
C VAL A 29 -26.53 -15.03 -25.13
N GLN A 30 -25.85 -15.94 -25.84
CA GLN A 30 -24.68 -16.61 -25.30
C GLN A 30 -23.49 -15.66 -25.31
N ILE A 31 -23.00 -15.31 -24.13
CA ILE A 31 -21.87 -14.36 -23.94
C ILE A 31 -20.71 -15.12 -23.30
N ASN A 32 -19.52 -14.93 -23.86
CA ASN A 32 -18.25 -15.36 -23.24
C ASN A 32 -17.51 -14.10 -22.80
N ARG A 33 -17.48 -13.85 -21.49
CA ARG A 33 -16.81 -12.70 -20.89
C ARG A 33 -16.18 -13.05 -19.55
N GLU A 34 -15.33 -12.17 -19.06
CA GLU A 34 -14.89 -12.24 -17.66
C GLU A 34 -16.01 -11.81 -16.71
N PRO A 35 -16.02 -12.33 -15.48
CA PRO A 35 -16.90 -11.83 -14.42
C PRO A 35 -16.70 -10.34 -14.14
N VAL A 36 -17.72 -9.71 -13.56
CA VAL A 36 -17.59 -8.36 -12.99
C VAL A 36 -16.79 -8.45 -11.69
N TYR A 37 -15.64 -7.82 -11.65
CA TYR A 37 -14.77 -7.86 -10.49
C TYR A 37 -14.94 -6.63 -9.61
N ALA A 38 -15.04 -6.83 -8.29
CA ALA A 38 -14.90 -5.79 -7.27
C ALA A 38 -13.42 -5.43 -7.04
N MET A 39 -12.51 -6.38 -7.31
CA MET A 39 -11.06 -6.19 -7.22
C MET A 39 -10.39 -7.04 -8.29
N ARG A 40 -9.35 -6.47 -8.92
CA ARG A 40 -8.52 -7.19 -9.90
C ARG A 40 -7.07 -7.16 -9.45
N ALA A 41 -6.42 -8.31 -9.53
CA ALA A 41 -4.98 -8.39 -9.42
C ALA A 41 -4.29 -7.88 -10.70
N ASN A 42 -3.03 -7.51 -10.57
CA ASN A 42 -2.22 -6.95 -11.65
C ASN A 42 -1.85 -7.99 -12.73
N ALA A 43 -1.77 -9.26 -12.36
CA ALA A 43 -1.43 -10.35 -13.26
C ALA A 43 -2.26 -11.59 -12.97
N ARG A 44 -2.32 -12.52 -13.96
CA ARG A 44 -2.79 -13.89 -13.78
C ARG A 44 -1.61 -14.83 -13.94
N GLY A 45 -1.42 -15.75 -13.02
CA GLY A 45 -0.33 -16.71 -13.07
C GLY A 45 -0.02 -17.38 -11.75
N MET A 46 1.23 -17.77 -11.55
CA MET A 46 1.69 -18.41 -10.31
C MET A 46 1.69 -17.46 -9.10
N ASN A 47 1.80 -16.17 -9.36
CA ASN A 47 1.52 -15.11 -8.41
C ASN A 47 0.64 -14.07 -9.11
N ASP A 48 -0.28 -13.46 -8.41
CA ASP A 48 -1.16 -12.44 -8.96
C ASP A 48 -0.49 -11.04 -8.99
N ILE A 49 0.80 -10.95 -8.65
CA ILE A 49 1.56 -9.71 -8.48
C ILE A 49 2.15 -9.24 -9.82
N GLY A 50 2.65 -10.17 -10.63
CA GLY A 50 3.37 -9.86 -11.88
C GLY A 50 4.82 -9.44 -11.66
N SER A 51 5.37 -8.68 -12.60
CA SER A 51 6.76 -8.23 -12.61
C SER A 51 6.94 -6.73 -12.26
N THR A 52 5.82 -6.02 -12.04
CA THR A 52 5.80 -4.61 -11.61
C THR A 52 5.12 -4.52 -10.25
N TYR A 53 5.89 -4.26 -9.21
CA TYR A 53 5.40 -4.23 -7.82
C TYR A 53 6.41 -3.55 -6.89
N ILE A 54 5.97 -3.23 -5.68
CA ILE A 54 6.82 -2.69 -4.62
C ILE A 54 7.01 -3.76 -3.54
N GLU A 55 8.26 -4.00 -3.14
CA GLU A 55 8.62 -4.75 -1.95
C GLU A 55 8.99 -3.79 -0.82
N VAL A 56 8.44 -4.04 0.36
CA VAL A 56 8.80 -3.35 1.61
C VAL A 56 9.32 -4.40 2.57
N ASP A 57 10.65 -4.56 2.62
CA ASP A 57 11.33 -5.39 3.61
C ASP A 57 11.36 -4.67 4.96
N LEU A 58 10.42 -5.05 5.82
CA LEU A 58 10.26 -4.46 7.15
C LEU A 58 11.41 -4.84 8.09
N SER A 59 12.07 -5.99 7.85
CA SER A 59 13.23 -6.42 8.63
C SER A 59 14.48 -5.65 8.27
N ALA A 60 14.73 -5.46 6.97
CA ALA A 60 15.86 -4.71 6.45
C ALA A 60 15.65 -3.19 6.50
N GLN A 61 14.38 -2.74 6.68
CA GLN A 61 13.97 -1.34 6.59
C GLN A 61 14.33 -0.74 5.24
N HIS A 62 13.98 -1.48 4.17
CA HIS A 62 14.28 -1.10 2.81
C HIS A 62 13.08 -1.32 1.89
N LEU A 63 12.94 -0.46 0.88
CA LEU A 63 11.93 -0.51 -0.16
C LEU A 63 12.60 -0.71 -1.51
N TYR A 64 12.03 -1.62 -2.32
CA TYR A 64 12.39 -1.84 -3.71
C TYR A 64 11.15 -1.66 -4.59
N TYR A 65 11.25 -0.87 -5.64
CA TYR A 65 10.23 -0.78 -6.67
C TYR A 65 10.72 -1.43 -7.95
N TYR A 66 10.07 -2.53 -8.30
CA TYR A 66 10.31 -3.27 -9.54
C TYR A 66 9.37 -2.80 -10.63
N GLN A 67 9.88 -2.57 -11.81
CA GLN A 67 9.12 -2.39 -13.04
C GLN A 67 9.66 -3.35 -14.09
N ASP A 68 8.78 -4.21 -14.62
CA ASP A 68 9.12 -5.24 -15.62
C ASP A 68 10.31 -6.12 -15.17
N GLY A 69 10.37 -6.43 -13.88
CA GLY A 69 11.40 -7.26 -13.27
C GLY A 69 12.72 -6.54 -12.96
N SER A 70 12.82 -5.25 -13.24
CA SER A 70 14.01 -4.44 -12.96
C SER A 70 13.73 -3.47 -11.80
N ILE A 71 14.71 -3.29 -10.90
CA ILE A 71 14.62 -2.27 -9.85
C ILE A 71 14.76 -0.90 -10.49
N ILE A 72 13.75 -0.04 -10.32
CA ILE A 72 13.73 1.33 -10.83
C ILE A 72 13.82 2.39 -9.73
N LEU A 73 13.59 1.99 -8.48
CA LEU A 73 13.77 2.81 -7.29
C LEU A 73 14.06 1.92 -6.10
N GLU A 74 14.97 2.36 -5.24
CA GLU A 74 15.21 1.77 -3.94
C GLU A 74 15.45 2.86 -2.89
N SER A 75 15.12 2.56 -1.63
CA SER A 75 15.25 3.51 -0.53
C SER A 75 15.29 2.81 0.81
N ASP A 76 16.14 3.29 1.69
CA ASP A 76 15.98 3.06 3.13
C ASP A 76 14.70 3.73 3.61
N ILE A 77 14.03 3.10 4.57
CA ILE A 77 12.75 3.53 5.12
C ILE A 77 12.78 3.59 6.65
N VAL A 78 11.72 4.15 7.24
CA VAL A 78 11.37 3.89 8.64
C VAL A 78 9.90 3.45 8.68
N SER A 79 9.67 2.20 9.06
CA SER A 79 8.33 1.61 9.20
C SER A 79 7.71 1.86 10.57
N GLY A 80 6.59 1.21 10.84
CA GLY A 80 5.89 1.28 12.13
C GLY A 80 6.75 0.85 13.32
N ASP A 81 6.52 1.50 14.47
CA ASP A 81 7.25 1.27 15.70
C ASP A 81 6.94 -0.12 16.29
N MET A 82 7.96 -0.97 16.39
CA MET A 82 7.84 -2.34 16.89
C MET A 82 7.60 -2.42 18.41
N GLN A 83 7.80 -1.33 19.16
CA GLN A 83 7.53 -1.29 20.59
C GLN A 83 6.03 -1.29 20.90
N TYR A 84 5.19 -0.93 19.92
CA TYR A 84 3.73 -0.85 20.06
C TYR A 84 3.05 -1.68 18.97
N VAL A 85 2.31 -2.72 19.37
CA VAL A 85 1.65 -3.65 18.42
C VAL A 85 0.73 -2.91 17.47
N GLU A 86 0.00 -1.91 17.95
CA GLU A 86 -0.94 -1.08 17.17
C GLU A 86 -0.27 -0.11 16.21
N ARG A 87 1.04 0.05 16.31
CA ARG A 87 1.84 0.93 15.42
C ARG A 87 2.67 0.15 14.40
N GLN A 88 2.71 -1.17 14.50
CA GLN A 88 3.48 -1.98 13.56
C GLN A 88 2.89 -1.87 12.15
N THR A 89 3.74 -1.83 11.15
CA THR A 89 3.32 -2.01 9.76
C THR A 89 2.93 -3.47 9.56
N PRO A 90 1.67 -3.79 9.21
CA PRO A 90 1.28 -5.17 9.01
C PRO A 90 1.91 -5.74 7.74
N PRO A 91 2.38 -7.00 7.75
CA PRO A 91 2.73 -7.70 6.52
C PRO A 91 1.47 -7.98 5.71
N GLY A 92 1.62 -8.06 4.39
CA GLY A 92 0.51 -8.32 3.49
C GLY A 92 0.78 -7.85 2.08
N ILE A 93 -0.19 -8.09 1.17
CA ILE A 93 -0.19 -7.55 -0.17
C ILE A 93 -1.33 -6.55 -0.27
N PHE A 94 -1.01 -5.35 -0.71
CA PHE A 94 -1.90 -4.20 -0.76
C PHE A 94 -1.89 -3.56 -2.15
N GLN A 95 -2.77 -2.59 -2.37
CA GLN A 95 -2.77 -1.68 -3.50
C GLN A 95 -2.88 -0.24 -3.02
N LEU A 96 -2.33 0.67 -3.80
CA LEU A 96 -2.48 2.10 -3.57
C LEU A 96 -3.96 2.50 -3.70
N TYR A 97 -4.46 3.29 -2.76
CA TYR A 97 -5.84 3.79 -2.83
C TYR A 97 -5.95 5.03 -3.72
N TYR A 98 -5.02 5.96 -3.55
CA TYR A 98 -4.91 7.23 -4.28
C TYR A 98 -3.55 7.88 -3.99
N LYS A 99 -3.29 8.97 -4.70
CA LYS A 99 -2.15 9.86 -4.43
C LYS A 99 -2.62 11.26 -4.11
N LYS A 100 -2.00 11.93 -3.14
CA LYS A 100 -2.32 13.32 -2.78
C LYS A 100 -1.06 14.11 -2.44
N SER A 101 -0.97 15.32 -2.98
CA SER A 101 0.11 16.28 -2.70
C SER A 101 -0.43 17.72 -2.78
N PRO A 102 -0.22 18.58 -1.75
CA PRO A 102 0.22 18.23 -0.39
C PRO A 102 -0.90 17.57 0.45
N SER A 103 -0.55 17.02 1.61
CA SER A 103 -1.51 16.43 2.54
C SER A 103 -1.14 16.73 4.00
N VAL A 104 -2.09 16.47 4.91
CA VAL A 104 -1.87 16.51 6.35
C VAL A 104 -2.26 15.16 6.92
N LEU A 105 -1.29 14.47 7.52
CA LEU A 105 -1.53 13.23 8.24
C LEU A 105 -2.10 13.57 9.62
N LYS A 106 -3.17 12.86 10.00
CA LYS A 106 -3.86 13.07 11.27
C LYS A 106 -3.85 11.78 12.07
N GLY A 107 -3.43 11.88 13.30
CA GLY A 107 -3.52 10.80 14.26
C GLY A 107 -4.97 10.52 14.70
N LYS A 108 -5.12 9.67 15.70
CA LYS A 108 -6.43 9.36 16.29
C LYS A 108 -7.07 10.64 16.85
N MET A 109 -8.39 10.76 16.66
CA MET A 109 -9.15 11.82 17.33
C MET A 109 -9.28 11.51 18.81
N LEU A 110 -8.88 12.47 19.66
CA LEU A 110 -8.97 12.39 21.11
C LEU A 110 -10.36 12.84 21.59
N GLU A 111 -10.71 12.50 22.83
CA GLU A 111 -12.00 12.88 23.44
C GLU A 111 -12.25 14.40 23.49
N ASN A 112 -11.17 15.18 23.51
CA ASN A 112 -11.23 16.66 23.48
C ASN A 112 -11.48 17.25 22.07
N GLY A 113 -11.72 16.42 21.07
CA GLY A 113 -11.97 16.82 19.68
C GLY A 113 -10.72 17.23 18.89
N LYS A 114 -9.51 17.06 19.45
CA LYS A 114 -8.24 17.30 18.74
C LYS A 114 -7.64 16.00 18.25
N TYR A 115 -6.82 16.08 17.21
CA TYR A 115 -6.03 14.93 16.77
C TYR A 115 -4.81 14.74 17.67
N GLU A 116 -4.40 13.50 17.89
CA GLU A 116 -3.18 13.13 18.62
C GLU A 116 -1.95 13.83 18.02
N TYR A 117 -1.92 13.91 16.70
CA TYR A 117 -0.97 14.72 15.95
C TYR A 117 -1.59 15.19 14.62
N GLU A 118 -1.03 16.26 14.07
CA GLU A 118 -1.22 16.71 12.70
C GLU A 118 0.17 16.98 12.11
N ARG A 119 0.48 16.29 11.00
CA ARG A 119 1.78 16.36 10.33
C ARG A 119 1.58 16.71 8.86
N PRO A 120 2.02 17.88 8.39
CA PRO A 120 2.06 18.18 6.98
C PRO A 120 3.10 17.31 6.29
N VAL A 121 2.74 16.79 5.12
CA VAL A 121 3.60 16.03 4.22
C VAL A 121 3.42 16.55 2.81
N THR A 122 4.46 16.42 1.99
CA THR A 122 4.39 16.83 0.60
C THR A 122 3.70 15.76 -0.23
N TYR A 123 3.99 14.49 0.04
CA TYR A 123 3.48 13.35 -0.72
C TYR A 123 2.78 12.38 0.21
N TRP A 124 1.57 11.96 -0.15
CA TRP A 124 0.79 10.97 0.57
C TRP A 124 0.26 9.90 -0.37
N MET A 125 0.55 8.65 -0.08
CA MET A 125 0.24 7.48 -0.91
C MET A 125 -0.28 6.35 -0.02
N PRO A 126 -1.58 6.37 0.40
CA PRO A 126 -2.15 5.37 1.29
C PRO A 126 -2.45 4.05 0.57
N PHE A 127 -2.21 2.92 1.27
CA PHE A 127 -2.45 1.58 0.73
C PHE A 127 -3.12 0.61 1.72
N ASN A 128 -3.17 0.95 3.02
CA ASN A 128 -3.84 0.11 4.02
C ASN A 128 -4.47 0.95 5.13
N GLY A 129 -5.77 1.28 5.01
CA GLY A 129 -6.45 2.17 5.95
C GLY A 129 -5.76 3.53 6.04
N GLY A 130 -5.23 3.85 7.24
CA GLY A 130 -4.42 5.05 7.49
C GLY A 130 -2.92 4.87 7.26
N ILE A 131 -2.47 3.72 6.74
CA ILE A 131 -1.06 3.42 6.47
C ILE A 131 -0.75 3.71 5.00
N GLY A 132 0.36 4.38 4.74
CA GLY A 132 0.81 4.72 3.40
C GLY A 132 2.28 5.14 3.36
N PHE A 133 2.78 5.42 2.17
CA PHE A 133 4.08 6.04 1.97
C PHE A 133 3.96 7.56 2.06
N HIS A 134 4.94 8.21 2.67
CA HIS A 134 5.05 9.67 2.70
C HIS A 134 6.48 10.14 2.99
N ASP A 135 6.78 11.38 2.65
CA ASP A 135 8.01 12.05 3.06
C ASP A 135 8.00 12.32 4.57
N ALA A 136 9.17 12.19 5.20
CA ALA A 136 9.31 12.36 6.64
C ALA A 136 10.60 13.12 7.00
N SER A 137 10.58 14.43 6.76
CA SER A 137 11.72 15.32 7.04
C SER A 137 12.13 15.41 8.51
N TRP A 138 11.30 14.94 9.42
CA TRP A 138 11.59 14.87 10.86
C TRP A 138 12.40 13.64 11.26
N GLN A 139 12.57 12.66 10.36
CA GLN A 139 13.43 11.50 10.63
C GLN A 139 14.91 11.92 10.49
N PRO A 140 15.75 11.66 11.50
CA PRO A 140 17.17 12.01 11.45
C PRO A 140 17.97 11.13 10.50
N TYR A 141 17.51 9.91 10.25
CA TYR A 141 18.05 8.94 9.28
C TYR A 141 16.99 7.89 8.95
N PHE A 142 17.22 7.15 7.89
CA PHE A 142 16.38 6.06 7.43
C PHE A 142 17.16 4.75 7.46
N GLY A 143 16.44 3.63 7.52
CA GLY A 143 17.05 2.31 7.65
C GLY A 143 17.45 1.94 9.09
N GLY A 144 18.15 0.82 9.21
CA GLY A 144 18.69 0.31 10.48
C GLY A 144 17.62 -0.09 11.51
N ASN A 145 17.91 0.14 12.79
CA ASN A 145 17.06 -0.33 13.89
C ASN A 145 16.09 0.73 14.46
N ARG A 146 15.96 1.88 13.81
CA ARG A 146 15.17 3.00 14.32
C ARG A 146 13.73 2.61 14.67
N PHE A 147 13.10 1.77 13.88
CA PHE A 147 11.74 1.25 14.10
C PHE A 147 11.60 0.34 15.32
N ARG A 148 12.73 -0.18 15.87
CA ARG A 148 12.78 -0.99 17.09
C ARG A 148 13.15 -0.18 18.33
N GLU A 149 13.70 1.01 18.14
CA GLU A 149 14.25 1.87 19.18
C GLU A 149 13.33 3.05 19.54
N GLY A 150 12.03 2.94 19.22
CA GLY A 150 11.02 3.97 19.51
C GLY A 150 11.04 5.15 18.53
N GLY A 151 11.74 5.04 17.42
CA GLY A 151 11.76 6.04 16.35
C GLY A 151 10.91 5.68 15.14
N GLY A 152 10.13 4.61 15.24
CA GLY A 152 9.21 4.17 14.21
C GLY A 152 7.99 5.08 14.04
N SER A 153 7.23 4.86 13.00
CA SER A 153 5.99 5.55 12.70
C SER A 153 4.79 4.94 13.45
N HIS A 154 3.59 5.43 13.16
CA HIS A 154 2.32 4.80 13.59
C HIS A 154 1.80 3.78 12.54
N GLY A 155 2.72 3.12 11.82
CA GLY A 155 2.43 2.12 10.79
C GLY A 155 2.79 2.54 9.38
N CYS A 156 2.91 3.84 9.10
CA CYS A 156 3.29 4.35 7.78
C CYS A 156 4.74 4.01 7.41
N ILE A 157 5.03 4.01 6.13
CA ILE A 157 6.37 3.88 5.58
C ILE A 157 6.92 5.28 5.31
N ASN A 158 7.82 5.72 6.17
CA ASN A 158 8.50 7.00 6.08
C ASN A 158 9.64 6.92 5.06
N LEU A 159 9.72 7.86 4.15
CA LEU A 159 10.73 7.96 3.10
C LEU A 159 11.51 9.29 3.20
N PRO A 160 12.77 9.32 2.73
CA PRO A 160 13.44 10.56 2.37
C PRO A 160 12.60 11.37 1.38
N ALA A 161 12.66 12.70 1.47
CA ALA A 161 11.77 13.56 0.67
C ALA A 161 11.97 13.41 -0.84
N ASP A 162 13.20 13.24 -1.30
CA ASP A 162 13.55 12.97 -2.70
C ASP A 162 13.00 11.62 -3.17
N LYS A 163 13.11 10.59 -2.34
CA LYS A 163 12.60 9.24 -2.63
C LYS A 163 11.07 9.18 -2.63
N ALA A 164 10.43 9.91 -1.70
CA ALA A 164 8.98 10.05 -1.69
C ALA A 164 8.47 10.76 -2.95
N ALA A 165 9.17 11.81 -3.41
CA ALA A 165 8.88 12.51 -4.65
C ALA A 165 9.03 11.59 -5.87
N GLU A 166 10.13 10.84 -5.93
CA GLU A 166 10.38 9.90 -7.01
C GLU A 166 9.33 8.79 -7.06
N LEU A 167 9.01 8.19 -5.91
CA LEU A 167 7.96 7.17 -5.81
C LEU A 167 6.60 7.73 -6.23
N TYR A 168 6.22 8.91 -5.72
CA TYR A 168 4.95 9.56 -6.05
C TYR A 168 4.76 9.78 -7.55
N ASN A 169 5.83 10.14 -8.27
CA ASN A 169 5.76 10.38 -9.70
C ASN A 169 5.71 9.09 -10.53
N ARG A 170 6.20 7.97 -9.99
CA ARG A 170 6.30 6.69 -10.72
C ARG A 170 5.19 5.71 -10.40
N ILE A 171 4.72 5.66 -9.14
CA ILE A 171 3.75 4.67 -8.70
C ILE A 171 2.38 4.91 -9.33
N ASP A 172 1.75 3.81 -9.75
CA ASP A 172 0.38 3.75 -10.24
C ASP A 172 -0.52 3.06 -9.20
N GLU A 173 -1.82 3.36 -9.20
CA GLU A 173 -2.80 2.75 -8.27
C GLU A 173 -2.93 1.24 -8.46
N SER A 174 -2.59 0.71 -9.63
CA SER A 174 -2.62 -0.73 -9.91
C SER A 174 -1.44 -1.51 -9.33
N VAL A 175 -0.36 -0.82 -8.92
CA VAL A 175 0.89 -1.47 -8.49
C VAL A 175 0.71 -2.18 -7.15
N PRO A 176 0.98 -3.50 -7.08
CA PRO A 176 0.95 -4.24 -5.82
C PRO A 176 2.07 -3.78 -4.87
N ILE A 177 1.74 -3.76 -3.58
CA ILE A 177 2.66 -3.40 -2.50
C ILE A 177 2.76 -4.59 -1.57
N VAL A 178 3.93 -5.21 -1.48
CA VAL A 178 4.21 -6.41 -0.68
C VAL A 178 5.02 -6.02 0.54
N CYS A 179 4.41 -6.06 1.73
CA CYS A 179 5.09 -5.82 3.00
C CYS A 179 5.38 -7.17 3.69
N PHE A 180 6.63 -7.36 4.13
CA PHE A 180 7.06 -8.60 4.80
C PHE A 180 8.19 -8.35 5.80
N TYR A 181 8.39 -9.32 6.71
CA TYR A 181 9.49 -9.37 7.68
C TYR A 181 10.49 -10.46 7.33
#